data_b43764416554dec2a3844d645b1dae81
#
_entry.id   b43764416554dec2a3844d645b1dae81
#
_cell.length_a   1.000
_cell.length_b   1.000
_cell.length_c   1.000
_cell.angle_alpha   90.00
_cell.angle_beta   90.00
_cell.angle_gamma   90.00
#
_symmetry.space_group_name_H-M   'P 1'
#
loop_
_entity.id
_entity.type
_entity.pdbx_description
1 polymer ?
#
loop_
_entity_poly.entity_id
_entity_poly.type
_entity_poly.pdbx_seq_one_letter_code
_entity_poly.pdbx_strand_id
1 'polypeptide(L)'
;MKIVYVYDAIARIGGVEKILADKMNYFADVCAYDIYLITAAQGNHPFSFPISARVKHIDLNARFHLQYQYKAPLRWWMKWRLDCDFERKIKKQIAQIDPDIIIATTYYKADVVCRLECRAKKIIESHCVKSHTGINDGIKRSKPIQLLYDYLLKKSFLTIEEKSDAIVSLTEGDSKEWNADCKRKFVIPNSIPEIPPATSPRTAQRAISAGRLTKEKAFHRMIAAWMKVYRIHPEWQLDIYGEGEEKKVLLHTIKALGLEGVVRIHPFSTDLEQEFLDSSMFLLSSLYEGF
;
A
#
# COMPACT_ATOMS: atom_id res chain seq x y z
N MET A 1 -13.93 -8.36 -21.77
CA MET A 1 -13.09 -9.01 -20.77
C MET A 1 -13.57 -8.60 -19.37
N LYS A 2 -13.76 -9.57 -18.47
CA LYS A 2 -14.14 -9.32 -17.07
C LYS A 2 -12.94 -9.42 -16.16
N ILE A 3 -12.65 -8.37 -15.42
CA ILE A 3 -11.53 -8.33 -14.48
C ILE A 3 -12.07 -8.07 -13.08
N VAL A 4 -11.63 -8.85 -12.10
CA VAL A 4 -11.94 -8.67 -10.68
C VAL A 4 -10.68 -8.24 -9.95
N TYR A 5 -10.74 -7.10 -9.28
CA TYR A 5 -9.76 -6.68 -8.30
C TYR A 5 -10.20 -7.12 -6.91
N VAL A 6 -9.29 -7.73 -6.14
CA VAL A 6 -9.53 -8.14 -4.74
C VAL A 6 -8.59 -7.37 -3.83
N TYR A 7 -9.16 -6.58 -2.92
CA TYR A 7 -8.39 -5.74 -2.00
C TYR A 7 -9.06 -5.64 -0.63
N ASP A 8 -8.36 -5.13 0.37
CA ASP A 8 -8.92 -4.95 1.72
C ASP A 8 -10.02 -3.88 1.72
N ALA A 9 -9.64 -2.63 1.50
CA ALA A 9 -10.52 -1.48 1.38
C ALA A 9 -9.77 -0.32 0.72
N ILE A 10 -10.45 0.45 -0.12
CA ILE A 10 -9.94 1.71 -0.68
C ILE A 10 -10.48 2.88 0.17
N ALA A 11 -10.29 2.79 1.48
CA ALA A 11 -10.75 3.78 2.45
C ALA A 11 -9.60 4.59 3.07
N ARG A 12 -8.36 4.21 2.77
CA ARG A 12 -7.17 4.91 3.26
C ARG A 12 -6.46 5.59 2.10
N ILE A 13 -5.88 6.75 2.39
CA ILE A 13 -5.05 7.45 1.41
C ILE A 13 -3.68 6.80 1.39
N GLY A 14 -3.34 6.17 0.27
CA GLY A 14 -2.06 5.50 0.06
C GLY A 14 -1.75 5.34 -1.43
N GLY A 15 -0.46 5.09 -1.73
CA GLY A 15 -0.01 4.94 -3.12
C GLY A 15 -0.62 3.73 -3.82
N VAL A 16 -0.81 2.62 -3.10
CA VAL A 16 -1.42 1.40 -3.67
C VAL A 16 -2.86 1.65 -4.04
N GLU A 17 -3.64 2.26 -3.14
CA GLU A 17 -5.06 2.60 -3.36
C GLU A 17 -5.22 3.54 -4.55
N LYS A 18 -4.34 4.53 -4.70
CA LYS A 18 -4.33 5.45 -5.85
C LYS A 18 -4.09 4.69 -7.16
N ILE A 19 -3.05 3.85 -7.22
CA ILE A 19 -2.70 3.08 -8.42
C ILE A 19 -3.80 2.09 -8.80
N LEU A 20 -4.41 1.41 -7.81
CA LEU A 20 -5.53 0.51 -8.08
C LEU A 20 -6.73 1.27 -8.64
N ALA A 21 -7.06 2.44 -8.07
CA ALA A 21 -8.14 3.28 -8.59
C ALA A 21 -7.87 3.72 -10.03
N ASP A 22 -6.67 4.21 -10.32
CA ASP A 22 -6.29 4.67 -11.67
C ASP A 22 -6.35 3.52 -12.70
N LYS A 23 -5.82 2.34 -12.35
CA LYS A 23 -5.89 1.14 -13.22
C LYS A 23 -7.33 0.71 -13.49
N MET A 24 -8.16 0.64 -12.44
CA MET A 24 -9.57 0.25 -12.60
C MET A 24 -10.33 1.25 -13.47
N ASN A 25 -10.13 2.55 -13.25
CA ASN A 25 -10.75 3.59 -14.05
C ASN A 25 -10.30 3.51 -15.52
N TYR A 26 -9.01 3.37 -15.77
CA TYR A 26 -8.49 3.22 -17.13
C TYR A 26 -9.08 2.00 -17.86
N PHE A 27 -9.11 0.85 -17.21
CA PHE A 27 -9.66 -0.35 -17.80
C PHE A 27 -11.17 -0.26 -18.03
N ALA A 28 -11.92 0.41 -17.13
CA ALA A 28 -13.35 0.59 -17.27
C ALA A 28 -13.72 1.65 -18.32
N ASP A 29 -13.04 2.79 -18.32
CA ASP A 29 -13.46 3.96 -19.10
C ASP A 29 -12.80 3.99 -20.49
N VAL A 30 -11.52 3.59 -20.58
CA VAL A 30 -10.74 3.64 -21.82
C VAL A 30 -10.79 2.29 -22.55
N CYS A 31 -10.53 1.19 -21.84
CA CYS A 31 -10.53 -0.14 -22.45
C CYS A 31 -11.94 -0.77 -22.57
N ALA A 32 -12.94 -0.16 -21.95
CA ALA A 32 -14.32 -0.65 -21.90
C ALA A 32 -14.44 -2.11 -21.39
N TYR A 33 -13.59 -2.49 -20.40
CA TYR A 33 -13.68 -3.79 -19.76
C TYR A 33 -14.72 -3.77 -18.62
N ASP A 34 -15.26 -4.94 -18.30
CA ASP A 34 -16.14 -5.13 -17.14
C ASP A 34 -15.29 -5.27 -15.89
N ILE A 35 -15.19 -4.19 -15.11
CA ILE A 35 -14.37 -4.14 -13.90
C ILE A 35 -15.23 -4.33 -12.66
N TYR A 36 -14.78 -5.24 -11.81
CA TYR A 36 -15.33 -5.48 -10.48
C TYR A 36 -14.27 -5.23 -9.43
N LEU A 37 -14.63 -4.51 -8.37
CA LEU A 37 -13.84 -4.35 -7.16
C LEU A 37 -14.50 -5.15 -6.04
N ILE A 38 -13.85 -6.20 -5.58
CA ILE A 38 -14.28 -6.93 -4.38
C ILE A 38 -13.42 -6.44 -3.22
N THR A 39 -14.07 -5.82 -2.22
CA THR A 39 -13.40 -5.43 -0.98
C THR A 39 -13.75 -6.36 0.15
N ALA A 40 -12.83 -6.54 1.08
CA ALA A 40 -13.09 -7.34 2.28
C ALA A 40 -13.83 -6.56 3.35
N ALA A 41 -13.51 -5.28 3.55
CA ALA A 41 -13.98 -4.48 4.68
C ALA A 41 -14.09 -2.98 4.34
N GLN A 42 -14.66 -2.62 3.18
CA GLN A 42 -14.93 -1.22 2.82
C GLN A 42 -15.95 -0.58 3.78
N GLY A 43 -17.00 -1.33 4.12
CA GLY A 43 -18.09 -0.83 4.95
C GLY A 43 -18.75 0.42 4.36
N ASN A 44 -19.05 1.38 5.23
CA ASN A 44 -19.65 2.66 4.83
C ASN A 44 -18.61 3.77 4.58
N HIS A 45 -17.32 3.41 4.54
CA HIS A 45 -16.28 4.40 4.27
C HIS A 45 -16.28 4.81 2.80
N PRO A 46 -16.17 6.11 2.49
CA PRO A 46 -16.03 6.56 1.11
C PRO A 46 -14.71 6.05 0.52
N PHE A 47 -14.65 5.94 -0.79
CA PHE A 47 -13.39 5.70 -1.48
C PHE A 47 -12.45 6.89 -1.32
N SER A 48 -11.20 6.64 -1.02
CA SER A 48 -10.18 7.68 -0.85
C SER A 48 -9.78 8.36 -2.15
N PHE A 49 -10.03 7.67 -3.26
CA PHE A 49 -9.79 8.18 -4.62
C PHE A 49 -11.03 7.97 -5.47
N PRO A 50 -11.27 8.83 -6.47
CA PRO A 50 -12.40 8.68 -7.39
C PRO A 50 -12.35 7.31 -8.08
N ILE A 51 -13.46 6.60 -8.04
CA ILE A 51 -13.67 5.35 -8.76
C ILE A 51 -14.77 5.58 -9.79
N SER A 52 -14.54 5.19 -11.03
CA SER A 52 -15.50 5.29 -12.12
C SER A 52 -16.82 4.60 -11.77
N ALA A 53 -17.94 5.21 -12.12
CA ALA A 53 -19.28 4.62 -11.97
C ALA A 53 -19.46 3.30 -12.78
N ARG A 54 -18.57 3.02 -13.71
CA ARG A 54 -18.55 1.75 -14.47
C ARG A 54 -17.91 0.60 -13.70
N VAL A 55 -17.17 0.87 -12.63
CA VAL A 55 -16.60 -0.16 -11.75
C VAL A 55 -17.67 -0.65 -10.78
N LYS A 56 -17.94 -1.95 -10.84
CA LYS A 56 -18.94 -2.60 -9.98
C LYS A 56 -18.31 -2.99 -8.65
N HIS A 57 -18.72 -2.34 -7.56
CA HIS A 57 -18.16 -2.61 -6.23
C HIS A 57 -19.00 -3.64 -5.46
N ILE A 58 -18.32 -4.58 -4.79
CA ILE A 58 -18.90 -5.61 -3.92
C ILE A 58 -18.08 -5.66 -2.62
N ASP A 59 -18.69 -5.28 -1.49
CA ASP A 59 -18.04 -5.44 -0.19
C ASP A 59 -18.46 -6.77 0.46
N LEU A 60 -17.48 -7.59 0.83
CA LEU A 60 -17.71 -8.88 1.49
C LEU A 60 -18.06 -8.74 2.97
N ASN A 61 -17.86 -7.56 3.53
CA ASN A 61 -18.09 -7.28 4.95
C ASN A 61 -17.48 -8.37 5.86
N ALA A 62 -16.18 -8.60 5.72
CA ALA A 62 -15.48 -9.71 6.35
C ALA A 62 -15.27 -9.51 7.86
N ARG A 63 -15.43 -8.29 8.38
CA ARG A 63 -15.41 -7.92 9.80
C ARG A 63 -14.21 -8.46 10.60
N PHE A 64 -13.03 -8.54 9.99
CA PHE A 64 -11.83 -9.08 10.64
C PHE A 64 -11.47 -8.36 11.95
N HIS A 65 -11.89 -7.10 12.13
CA HIS A 65 -11.70 -6.36 13.38
C HIS A 65 -12.35 -7.02 14.59
N LEU A 66 -13.41 -7.82 14.43
CA LEU A 66 -14.11 -8.49 15.53
C LEU A 66 -13.20 -9.45 16.30
N GLN A 67 -12.15 -10.02 15.68
CA GLN A 67 -11.20 -10.89 16.36
C GLN A 67 -10.48 -10.19 17.53
N TYR A 68 -10.32 -8.87 17.47
CA TYR A 68 -9.58 -8.11 18.48
C TYR A 68 -10.38 -7.86 19.76
N GLN A 69 -11.68 -8.17 19.77
CA GLN A 69 -12.52 -8.14 20.97
C GLN A 69 -12.23 -9.31 21.90
N TYR A 70 -11.51 -10.32 21.43
CA TYR A 70 -11.22 -11.56 22.17
C TYR A 70 -9.73 -11.69 22.49
N LYS A 71 -9.42 -12.38 23.62
CA LYS A 71 -8.07 -12.82 23.97
C LYS A 71 -7.82 -14.23 23.43
N ALA A 72 -6.55 -14.66 23.38
CA ALA A 72 -6.21 -16.05 23.06
C ALA A 72 -6.79 -17.01 24.14
N PRO A 73 -7.25 -18.23 23.78
CA PRO A 73 -7.25 -18.83 22.44
C PRO A 73 -8.46 -18.46 21.57
N LEU A 74 -9.53 -17.85 22.17
CA LEU A 74 -10.77 -17.52 21.47
C LEU A 74 -10.55 -16.58 20.29
N ARG A 75 -9.57 -15.68 20.38
CA ARG A 75 -9.16 -14.81 19.27
C ARG A 75 -8.71 -15.61 18.03
N TRP A 76 -7.96 -16.70 18.23
CA TRP A 76 -7.48 -17.54 17.13
C TRP A 76 -8.62 -18.30 16.46
N TRP A 77 -9.54 -18.83 17.27
CA TRP A 77 -10.75 -19.46 16.74
C TRP A 77 -11.62 -18.48 15.96
N MET A 78 -11.82 -17.25 16.49
CA MET A 78 -12.56 -16.21 15.80
C MET A 78 -11.88 -15.81 14.49
N LYS A 79 -10.55 -15.64 14.50
CA LYS A 79 -9.78 -15.38 13.28
C LYS A 79 -10.00 -16.47 12.24
N TRP A 80 -9.86 -17.72 12.61
CA TRP A 80 -10.09 -18.85 11.70
C TRP A 80 -11.51 -18.84 11.14
N ARG A 81 -12.53 -18.62 11.97
CA ARG A 81 -13.92 -18.52 11.54
C ARG A 81 -14.13 -17.39 10.51
N LEU A 82 -13.56 -16.22 10.77
CA LEU A 82 -13.65 -15.08 9.86
C LEU A 82 -12.91 -15.34 8.54
N ASP A 83 -11.76 -16.01 8.58
CA ASP A 83 -11.04 -16.44 7.39
C ASP A 83 -11.88 -17.41 6.55
N CYS A 84 -12.52 -18.40 7.17
CA CYS A 84 -13.43 -19.34 6.47
C CYS A 84 -14.66 -18.63 5.87
N ASP A 85 -15.24 -17.66 6.57
CA ASP A 85 -16.36 -16.87 6.05
C ASP A 85 -15.95 -16.03 4.84
N PHE A 86 -14.78 -15.39 4.91
CA PHE A 86 -14.20 -14.65 3.78
C PHE A 86 -13.98 -15.56 2.57
N GLU A 87 -13.33 -16.72 2.76
CA GLU A 87 -13.07 -17.68 1.68
C GLU A 87 -14.38 -18.16 1.02
N ARG A 88 -15.40 -18.44 1.81
CA ARG A 88 -16.71 -18.84 1.30
C ARG A 88 -17.37 -17.71 0.50
N LYS A 89 -17.33 -16.47 1.00
CA LYS A 89 -17.94 -15.32 0.34
C LYS A 89 -17.25 -15.00 -0.98
N ILE A 90 -15.91 -14.93 -0.98
CA ILE A 90 -15.16 -14.63 -2.20
C ILE A 90 -15.36 -15.74 -3.25
N LYS A 91 -15.34 -17.02 -2.87
CA LYS A 91 -15.61 -18.14 -3.77
C LYS A 91 -17.00 -18.01 -4.44
N LYS A 92 -18.02 -17.65 -3.65
CA LYS A 92 -19.37 -17.42 -4.18
C LYS A 92 -19.41 -16.26 -5.18
N GLN A 93 -18.78 -15.13 -4.86
CA GLN A 93 -18.78 -13.97 -5.76
C GLN A 93 -18.01 -14.26 -7.05
N ILE A 94 -16.85 -14.89 -6.96
CA ILE A 94 -16.07 -15.27 -8.16
C ILE A 94 -16.86 -16.24 -9.05
N ALA A 95 -17.57 -17.21 -8.48
CA ALA A 95 -18.43 -18.13 -9.24
C ALA A 95 -19.61 -17.40 -9.93
N GLN A 96 -20.19 -16.38 -9.30
CA GLN A 96 -21.28 -15.57 -9.86
C GLN A 96 -20.81 -14.62 -10.98
N ILE A 97 -19.63 -14.01 -10.80
CA ILE A 97 -19.07 -13.07 -11.78
C ILE A 97 -18.51 -13.85 -12.99
N ASP A 98 -17.91 -15.01 -12.74
CA ASP A 98 -17.16 -15.81 -13.72
C ASP A 98 -16.16 -14.94 -14.52
N PRO A 99 -15.12 -14.39 -13.85
CA PRO A 99 -14.17 -13.48 -14.47
C PRO A 99 -13.19 -14.19 -15.39
N ASP A 100 -12.56 -13.42 -16.28
CA ASP A 100 -11.43 -13.87 -17.09
C ASP A 100 -10.11 -13.74 -16.32
N ILE A 101 -9.99 -12.65 -15.49
CA ILE A 101 -8.80 -12.31 -14.72
C ILE A 101 -9.20 -11.91 -13.30
N ILE A 102 -8.42 -12.38 -12.32
CA ILE A 102 -8.48 -11.91 -10.94
C ILE A 102 -7.13 -11.28 -10.61
N ILE A 103 -7.15 -10.04 -10.13
CA ILE A 103 -5.97 -9.29 -9.69
C ILE A 103 -6.06 -9.10 -8.18
N ALA A 104 -5.00 -9.48 -7.46
CA ALA A 104 -4.87 -9.21 -6.03
C ALA A 104 -3.47 -8.67 -5.72
N THR A 105 -3.33 -7.98 -4.60
CA THR A 105 -2.03 -7.49 -4.14
C THR A 105 -1.44 -8.41 -3.07
N THR A 106 -0.12 -8.45 -2.95
CA THR A 106 0.58 -9.23 -1.93
C THR A 106 0.20 -8.83 -0.50
N TYR A 107 -0.33 -7.64 -0.30
CA TYR A 107 -0.73 -7.13 1.02
C TYR A 107 -1.96 -7.82 1.62
N TYR A 108 -2.85 -8.36 0.79
CA TYR A 108 -4.12 -8.81 1.31
C TYR A 108 -4.60 -10.12 0.67
N LYS A 109 -4.54 -11.22 1.45
CA LYS A 109 -5.17 -12.50 1.11
C LYS A 109 -4.89 -13.02 -0.32
N ALA A 110 -3.75 -12.65 -0.92
CA ALA A 110 -3.36 -13.10 -2.25
C ALA A 110 -3.28 -14.64 -2.35
N ASP A 111 -2.81 -15.30 -1.29
CA ASP A 111 -2.77 -16.75 -1.18
C ASP A 111 -4.17 -17.39 -1.23
N VAL A 112 -5.18 -16.74 -0.64
CA VAL A 112 -6.59 -17.19 -0.73
C VAL A 112 -7.06 -17.08 -2.17
N VAL A 113 -6.81 -15.96 -2.84
CA VAL A 113 -7.14 -15.77 -4.26
C VAL A 113 -6.46 -16.83 -5.13
N CYS A 114 -5.19 -17.13 -4.88
CA CYS A 114 -4.46 -18.16 -5.61
C CYS A 114 -5.03 -19.58 -5.42
N ARG A 115 -5.67 -19.86 -4.27
CA ARG A 115 -6.32 -21.16 -4.01
C ARG A 115 -7.72 -21.31 -4.60
N LEU A 116 -8.33 -20.22 -5.13
CA LEU A 116 -9.67 -20.31 -5.73
C LEU A 116 -9.65 -21.24 -6.95
N GLU A 117 -10.55 -22.19 -6.97
CA GLU A 117 -10.78 -23.07 -8.10
C GLU A 117 -11.74 -22.41 -9.09
N CYS A 118 -11.19 -21.79 -10.13
CA CYS A 118 -11.93 -21.12 -11.19
C CYS A 118 -11.08 -21.07 -12.47
N ARG A 119 -11.71 -20.74 -13.60
CA ARG A 119 -11.02 -20.60 -14.90
C ARG A 119 -10.18 -19.32 -15.01
N ALA A 120 -10.46 -18.33 -14.17
CA ALA A 120 -9.81 -17.03 -14.24
C ALA A 120 -8.30 -17.12 -14.05
N LYS A 121 -7.54 -16.32 -14.82
CA LYS A 121 -6.12 -16.12 -14.61
C LYS A 121 -5.89 -15.27 -13.36
N LYS A 122 -4.98 -15.70 -12.51
CA LYS A 122 -4.66 -15.06 -11.22
C LYS A 122 -3.37 -14.29 -11.34
N ILE A 123 -3.46 -12.98 -11.29
CA ILE A 123 -2.33 -12.06 -11.35
C ILE A 123 -2.14 -11.46 -9.95
N ILE A 124 -0.93 -11.55 -9.42
CA ILE A 124 -0.59 -10.97 -8.13
C ILE A 124 0.34 -9.79 -8.33
N GLU A 125 -0.06 -8.63 -7.84
CA GLU A 125 0.73 -7.41 -7.89
C GLU A 125 1.51 -7.22 -6.59
N SER A 126 2.82 -7.13 -6.69
CA SER A 126 3.73 -6.84 -5.57
C SER A 126 4.01 -5.35 -5.51
N HIS A 127 3.32 -4.66 -4.61
CA HIS A 127 3.50 -3.22 -4.38
C HIS A 127 4.47 -2.91 -3.23
N CYS A 128 5.12 -3.92 -2.67
CA CYS A 128 6.16 -3.82 -1.66
C CYS A 128 7.16 -4.94 -1.88
N VAL A 129 8.40 -4.69 -1.59
CA VAL A 129 9.46 -5.71 -1.69
C VAL A 129 9.06 -6.92 -0.84
N LYS A 130 9.12 -8.12 -1.43
CA LYS A 130 8.65 -9.38 -0.81
C LYS A 130 9.25 -9.59 0.57
N SER A 131 10.56 -9.35 0.74
CA SER A 131 11.28 -9.50 2.01
C SER A 131 10.79 -8.55 3.11
N HIS A 132 10.08 -7.47 2.78
CA HIS A 132 9.53 -6.51 3.74
C HIS A 132 8.02 -6.68 3.94
N THR A 133 7.36 -7.51 3.15
CA THR A 133 5.93 -7.75 3.26
C THR A 133 5.61 -8.56 4.51
N GLY A 134 4.80 -7.99 5.42
CA GLY A 134 4.35 -8.65 6.65
C GLY A 134 5.35 -8.71 7.80
N ILE A 135 6.59 -8.22 7.63
CA ILE A 135 7.63 -8.29 8.68
C ILE A 135 7.42 -7.25 9.78
N ASN A 136 6.88 -6.09 9.45
CA ASN A 136 6.72 -4.95 10.38
C ASN A 136 5.26 -4.56 10.59
N ASP A 137 4.44 -5.49 11.10
CA ASP A 137 3.07 -5.18 11.51
C ASP A 137 2.99 -4.45 12.88
N GLY A 138 4.14 -4.10 13.46
CA GLY A 138 4.23 -3.41 14.75
C GLY A 138 3.84 -4.27 15.98
N ILE A 139 3.48 -5.53 15.78
CA ILE A 139 3.00 -6.41 16.85
C ILE A 139 4.19 -7.15 17.48
N LYS A 140 4.45 -6.88 18.76
CA LYS A 140 5.42 -7.66 19.54
C LYS A 140 4.85 -9.07 19.82
N ARG A 141 5.53 -10.10 19.34
CA ARG A 141 5.18 -11.52 19.55
C ARG A 141 6.23 -12.22 20.42
N SER A 142 5.83 -13.23 21.19
CA SER A 142 6.80 -14.15 21.81
C SER A 142 7.51 -14.97 20.73
N LYS A 143 8.74 -15.43 21.01
CA LYS A 143 9.56 -16.20 20.03
C LYS A 143 8.79 -17.34 19.33
N PRO A 144 8.07 -18.24 20.04
CA PRO A 144 7.36 -19.35 19.37
C PRO A 144 6.21 -18.84 18.47
N ILE A 145 5.51 -17.78 18.88
CA ILE A 145 4.44 -17.18 18.07
C ILE A 145 5.03 -16.50 16.83
N GLN A 146 6.19 -15.85 16.95
CA GLN A 146 6.88 -15.25 15.81
C GLN A 146 7.32 -16.33 14.80
N LEU A 147 7.91 -17.42 15.26
CA LEU A 147 8.30 -18.53 14.38
C LEU A 147 7.11 -19.13 13.61
N LEU A 148 5.98 -19.31 14.30
CA LEU A 148 4.75 -19.77 13.64
C LEU A 148 4.24 -18.77 12.61
N TYR A 149 4.29 -17.49 12.95
CA TYR A 149 3.88 -16.42 12.02
C TYR A 149 4.76 -16.42 10.77
N ASP A 150 6.09 -16.47 10.94
CA ASP A 150 7.05 -16.49 9.83
C ASP A 150 6.85 -17.73 8.94
N TYR A 151 6.60 -18.89 9.56
CA TYR A 151 6.26 -20.12 8.82
C TYR A 151 4.99 -19.97 7.99
N LEU A 152 3.91 -19.41 8.57
CA LEU A 152 2.65 -19.19 7.86
C LEU A 152 2.80 -18.17 6.73
N LEU A 153 3.56 -17.12 6.96
CA LEU A 153 3.88 -16.11 5.93
C LEU A 153 4.65 -16.74 4.78
N LYS A 154 5.69 -17.51 5.08
CA LYS A 154 6.45 -18.25 4.06
C LYS A 154 5.56 -19.20 3.26
N LYS A 155 4.66 -19.93 3.93
CA LYS A 155 3.69 -20.82 3.27
C LYS A 155 2.74 -20.04 2.35
N SER A 156 2.31 -18.85 2.77
CA SER A 156 1.49 -17.96 1.94
C SER A 156 2.22 -17.55 0.66
N PHE A 157 3.48 -17.12 0.77
CA PHE A 157 4.30 -16.78 -0.41
C PHE A 157 4.53 -17.97 -1.33
N LEU A 158 4.84 -19.15 -0.80
CA LEU A 158 4.95 -20.37 -1.61
C LEU A 158 3.66 -20.66 -2.38
N THR A 159 2.49 -20.51 -1.72
CA THR A 159 1.20 -20.69 -2.40
C THR A 159 1.00 -19.70 -3.55
N ILE A 160 1.41 -18.44 -3.36
CA ILE A 160 1.36 -17.42 -4.42
C ILE A 160 2.26 -17.82 -5.58
N GLU A 161 3.50 -18.21 -5.32
CA GLU A 161 4.49 -18.61 -6.32
C GLU A 161 4.04 -19.82 -7.15
N GLU A 162 3.45 -20.82 -6.50
CA GLU A 162 3.00 -22.06 -7.15
C GLU A 162 1.70 -21.91 -7.93
N LYS A 163 0.75 -21.10 -7.41
CA LYS A 163 -0.64 -21.10 -7.89
C LYS A 163 -1.06 -19.84 -8.65
N SER A 164 -0.25 -18.78 -8.65
CA SER A 164 -0.52 -17.63 -9.52
C SER A 164 -0.16 -17.93 -10.98
N ASP A 165 -0.90 -17.34 -11.91
CA ASP A 165 -0.56 -17.39 -13.34
C ASP A 165 0.51 -16.36 -13.70
N ALA A 166 0.58 -15.24 -12.96
CA ALA A 166 1.61 -14.22 -13.11
C ALA A 166 1.83 -13.44 -11.81
N ILE A 167 3.06 -12.97 -11.64
CA ILE A 167 3.45 -12.02 -10.59
C ILE A 167 3.96 -10.76 -11.27
N VAL A 168 3.43 -9.61 -10.87
CA VAL A 168 3.84 -8.29 -11.36
C VAL A 168 4.54 -7.56 -10.24
N SER A 169 5.81 -7.26 -10.42
CA SER A 169 6.66 -6.48 -9.51
C SER A 169 6.84 -5.06 -10.03
N LEU A 170 7.08 -4.09 -9.16
CA LEU A 170 7.33 -2.72 -9.57
C LEU A 170 8.77 -2.49 -10.02
N THR A 171 9.72 -3.29 -9.52
CA THR A 171 11.15 -3.19 -9.77
C THR A 171 11.78 -4.54 -10.07
N GLU A 172 12.93 -4.51 -10.76
CA GLU A 172 13.77 -5.70 -10.97
C GLU A 172 14.26 -6.30 -9.64
N GLY A 173 14.51 -5.46 -8.63
CA GLY A 173 14.92 -5.89 -7.29
C GLY A 173 13.86 -6.79 -6.66
N ASP A 174 12.62 -6.34 -6.60
CA ASP A 174 11.51 -7.15 -6.07
C ASP A 174 11.27 -8.41 -6.92
N SER A 175 11.32 -8.28 -8.24
CA SER A 175 11.12 -9.42 -9.15
C SER A 175 12.13 -10.57 -8.90
N LYS A 176 13.37 -10.25 -8.49
CA LYS A 176 14.41 -11.25 -8.17
C LYS A 176 14.13 -11.98 -6.85
N GLU A 177 13.37 -11.40 -5.93
CA GLU A 177 13.02 -12.07 -4.67
C GLU A 177 11.94 -13.16 -4.85
N TRP A 178 11.21 -13.13 -5.95
CA TRP A 178 10.24 -14.17 -6.31
C TRP A 178 10.93 -15.36 -6.95
N ASN A 179 10.50 -16.58 -6.62
CA ASN A 179 11.12 -17.80 -7.09
C ASN A 179 11.28 -17.78 -8.64
N ALA A 180 12.42 -18.28 -9.12
CA ALA A 180 12.70 -18.39 -10.56
C ALA A 180 11.71 -19.30 -11.29
N ASP A 181 11.14 -20.28 -10.58
CA ASP A 181 10.18 -21.25 -11.13
C ASP A 181 8.74 -20.69 -11.24
N CYS A 182 8.48 -19.45 -10.80
CA CYS A 182 7.20 -18.79 -11.05
C CYS A 182 6.96 -18.72 -12.55
N LYS A 183 5.79 -19.17 -12.98
CA LYS A 183 5.42 -19.34 -14.40
C LYS A 183 5.64 -18.10 -15.25
N ARG A 184 5.30 -16.92 -14.70
CA ARG A 184 5.46 -15.63 -15.40
C ARG A 184 5.73 -14.52 -14.37
N LYS A 185 6.84 -13.84 -14.53
CA LYS A 185 7.20 -12.64 -13.77
C LYS A 185 7.31 -11.47 -14.72
N PHE A 186 6.70 -10.36 -14.33
CA PHE A 186 6.75 -9.12 -15.09
C PHE A 186 7.20 -7.99 -14.17
N VAL A 187 7.98 -7.07 -14.71
CA VAL A 187 8.30 -5.81 -14.05
C VAL A 187 7.52 -4.72 -14.75
N ILE A 188 6.52 -4.18 -14.04
CA ILE A 188 5.66 -3.11 -14.54
C ILE A 188 5.63 -2.02 -13.47
N PRO A 189 6.37 -0.92 -13.67
CA PRO A 189 6.38 0.21 -12.73
C PRO A 189 4.99 0.84 -12.61
N ASN A 190 4.76 1.54 -11.50
CA ASN A 190 3.55 2.33 -11.34
C ASN A 190 3.47 3.41 -12.43
N SER A 191 2.25 3.66 -12.91
CA SER A 191 2.01 4.78 -13.83
C SER A 191 2.29 6.09 -13.11
N ILE A 192 2.92 7.01 -13.83
CA ILE A 192 3.06 8.40 -13.41
C ILE A 192 1.93 9.18 -14.09
N PRO A 193 1.25 10.10 -13.39
CA PRO A 193 0.37 11.05 -14.06
C PRO A 193 1.13 11.83 -15.13
N GLU A 194 0.41 12.46 -16.04
CA GLU A 194 1.02 13.33 -17.04
C GLU A 194 1.95 14.34 -16.34
N ILE A 195 3.20 14.39 -16.80
CA ILE A 195 4.17 15.30 -16.20
C ILE A 195 3.77 16.71 -16.60
N PRO A 196 3.51 17.61 -15.63
CA PRO A 196 3.19 18.99 -15.96
C PRO A 196 4.29 19.63 -16.81
N PRO A 197 3.95 20.50 -17.76
CA PRO A 197 4.95 21.18 -18.56
C PRO A 197 5.82 22.15 -17.74
N ALA A 198 5.32 22.55 -16.56
CA ALA A 198 6.06 23.43 -15.65
C ALA A 198 7.09 22.63 -14.84
N THR A 199 8.27 23.20 -14.67
CA THR A 199 9.32 22.67 -13.80
C THR A 199 9.69 23.69 -12.74
N SER A 200 10.07 23.23 -11.54
CA SER A 200 10.56 24.15 -10.51
C SER A 200 11.77 24.94 -11.01
N PRO A 201 11.81 26.27 -10.83
CA PRO A 201 12.99 27.08 -11.13
C PRO A 201 14.17 26.79 -10.20
N ARG A 202 13.94 26.03 -9.11
CA ARG A 202 14.96 25.67 -8.10
C ARG A 202 15.67 26.86 -7.46
N THR A 203 14.97 27.99 -7.35
CA THR A 203 15.49 29.21 -6.72
C THR A 203 15.04 29.38 -5.28
N ALA A 204 14.00 28.67 -4.87
CA ALA A 204 13.49 28.72 -3.50
C ALA A 204 14.45 28.00 -2.53
N GLN A 205 14.71 28.59 -1.40
CA GLN A 205 15.47 27.96 -0.29
C GLN A 205 14.53 27.04 0.51
N ARG A 206 13.90 26.09 -0.19
CA ARG A 206 12.86 25.23 0.33
C ARG A 206 13.06 23.79 -0.17
N ALA A 207 13.08 22.88 0.78
CA ALA A 207 13.00 21.45 0.54
C ALA A 207 11.62 20.93 0.95
N ILE A 208 11.11 19.95 0.21
CA ILE A 208 9.82 19.33 0.48
C ILE A 208 9.98 17.81 0.64
N SER A 209 9.16 17.23 1.48
CA SER A 209 8.96 15.79 1.59
C SER A 209 7.48 15.48 1.75
N ALA A 210 7.03 14.35 1.21
CA ALA A 210 5.64 13.94 1.31
C ALA A 210 5.52 12.43 1.57
N GLY A 211 4.62 12.05 2.49
CA GLY A 211 4.39 10.65 2.79
C GLY A 211 3.67 10.42 4.11
N ARG A 212 3.27 9.16 4.35
CA ARG A 212 2.68 8.79 5.65
C ARG A 212 3.70 9.01 6.77
N LEU A 213 3.28 9.61 7.88
CA LEU A 213 4.16 9.84 9.04
C LEU A 213 4.25 8.56 9.88
N THR A 214 5.02 7.62 9.39
CA THR A 214 5.20 6.27 9.95
C THR A 214 6.68 5.95 10.09
N LYS A 215 7.02 4.90 10.85
CA LYS A 215 8.41 4.53 11.15
C LYS A 215 9.23 4.18 9.91
N GLU A 216 8.60 3.51 8.93
CA GLU A 216 9.27 3.14 7.67
C GLU A 216 9.69 4.35 6.83
N LYS A 217 8.96 5.48 6.91
CA LYS A 217 9.34 6.72 6.20
C LYS A 217 10.47 7.48 6.88
N ALA A 218 10.78 7.13 8.13
CA ALA A 218 11.93 7.57 8.91
C ALA A 218 12.14 9.10 8.92
N PHE A 219 11.08 9.89 8.96
CA PHE A 219 11.16 11.36 9.01
C PHE A 219 11.99 11.88 10.18
N HIS A 220 12.07 11.13 11.29
CA HIS A 220 12.95 11.48 12.42
C HIS A 220 14.42 11.58 12.01
N ARG A 221 14.90 10.74 11.06
CA ARG A 221 16.26 10.82 10.51
C ARG A 221 16.43 12.06 9.63
N MET A 222 15.43 12.38 8.83
CA MET A 222 15.40 13.58 7.99
C MET A 222 15.51 14.85 8.85
N ILE A 223 14.69 14.96 9.90
CA ILE A 223 14.69 16.09 10.83
C ILE A 223 16.05 16.20 11.55
N ALA A 224 16.62 15.09 12.01
CA ALA A 224 17.93 15.09 12.65
C ALA A 224 19.06 15.50 11.68
N ALA A 225 18.98 15.10 10.41
CA ALA A 225 19.91 15.53 9.37
C ALA A 225 19.72 17.02 9.05
N TRP A 226 18.46 17.50 9.01
CA TRP A 226 18.14 18.89 8.73
C TRP A 226 18.72 19.87 9.74
N MET A 227 18.84 19.49 11.01
CA MET A 227 19.54 20.29 12.00
C MET A 227 20.97 20.64 11.59
N LYS A 228 21.67 19.72 10.90
CA LYS A 228 23.03 20.00 10.41
C LYS A 228 23.01 20.95 9.21
N VAL A 229 22.01 20.80 8.33
CA VAL A 229 21.81 21.73 7.21
C VAL A 229 21.52 23.14 7.71
N TYR A 230 20.60 23.27 8.67
CA TYR A 230 20.19 24.56 9.22
C TYR A 230 21.35 25.33 9.87
N ARG A 231 22.31 24.64 10.48
CA ARG A 231 23.51 25.31 11.05
C ARG A 231 24.40 26.00 10.02
N ILE A 232 24.39 25.50 8.77
CA ILE A 232 25.22 26.01 7.68
C ILE A 232 24.41 26.92 6.78
N HIS A 233 23.12 26.60 6.60
CA HIS A 233 22.18 27.24 5.69
C HIS A 233 20.89 27.60 6.44
N PRO A 234 20.92 28.58 7.34
CA PRO A 234 19.75 28.94 8.17
C PRO A 234 18.58 29.51 7.38
N GLU A 235 18.81 29.91 6.13
CA GLU A 235 17.80 30.42 5.20
C GLU A 235 16.91 29.32 4.61
N TRP A 236 17.33 28.03 4.69
CA TRP A 236 16.59 26.92 4.11
C TRP A 236 15.49 26.42 5.03
N GLN A 237 14.35 26.06 4.44
CA GLN A 237 13.19 25.49 5.13
C GLN A 237 12.90 24.07 4.65
N LEU A 238 12.31 23.26 5.54
CA LEU A 238 11.85 21.90 5.22
C LEU A 238 10.36 21.79 5.53
N ASP A 239 9.57 21.53 4.49
CA ASP A 239 8.14 21.25 4.58
C ASP A 239 7.87 19.74 4.41
N ILE A 240 7.18 19.14 5.37
CA ILE A 240 6.82 17.72 5.37
C ILE A 240 5.29 17.61 5.28
N TYR A 241 4.78 17.01 4.21
CA TYR A 241 3.36 16.83 3.98
C TYR A 241 2.94 15.41 4.32
N GLY A 242 1.99 15.25 5.24
CA GLY A 242 1.46 13.94 5.57
C GLY A 242 0.76 13.85 6.92
N GLU A 243 0.16 12.67 7.12
CA GLU A 243 -0.48 12.27 8.38
C GLU A 243 0.01 10.88 8.78
N GLY A 244 -0.06 10.58 10.08
CA GLY A 244 0.31 9.27 10.60
C GLY A 244 0.60 9.27 12.09
N GLU A 245 0.86 8.07 12.62
CA GLU A 245 1.04 7.80 14.05
C GLU A 245 2.26 8.51 14.66
N GLU A 246 3.30 8.77 13.86
CA GLU A 246 4.54 9.42 14.31
C GLU A 246 4.43 10.94 14.41
N LYS A 247 3.32 11.58 13.96
CA LYS A 247 3.18 13.04 13.92
C LYS A 247 3.54 13.72 15.24
N LYS A 248 3.02 13.20 16.37
CA LYS A 248 3.29 13.77 17.72
C LYS A 248 4.76 13.66 18.10
N VAL A 249 5.39 12.53 17.78
CA VAL A 249 6.82 12.29 18.07
C VAL A 249 7.68 13.21 17.23
N LEU A 250 7.36 13.38 15.93
CA LEU A 250 8.09 14.27 15.03
C LEU A 250 8.00 15.72 15.46
N LEU A 251 6.82 16.21 15.85
CA LEU A 251 6.65 17.57 16.39
C LEU A 251 7.48 17.79 17.67
N HIS A 252 7.50 16.78 18.56
CA HIS A 252 8.36 16.84 19.75
C HIS A 252 9.85 16.90 19.38
N THR A 253 10.27 16.13 18.40
CA THR A 253 11.67 16.12 17.89
C THR A 253 12.05 17.46 17.30
N ILE A 254 11.19 18.08 16.49
CA ILE A 254 11.41 19.42 15.92
C ILE A 254 11.65 20.43 17.03
N LYS A 255 10.79 20.43 18.05
CA LYS A 255 10.90 21.32 19.20
C LYS A 255 12.18 21.07 20.01
N ALA A 256 12.50 19.81 20.30
CA ALA A 256 13.70 19.43 21.06
C ALA A 256 15.01 19.84 20.36
N LEU A 257 14.99 19.91 19.02
CA LEU A 257 16.13 20.32 18.20
C LEU A 257 16.16 21.84 17.90
N GLY A 258 15.17 22.61 18.37
CA GLY A 258 15.09 24.04 18.11
C GLY A 258 14.83 24.39 16.64
N LEU A 259 14.12 23.52 15.92
CA LEU A 259 13.83 23.68 14.48
C LEU A 259 12.41 24.21 14.23
N GLU A 260 11.73 24.75 15.26
CA GLU A 260 10.40 25.35 15.13
C GLU A 260 10.43 26.52 14.17
N GLY A 261 9.50 26.55 13.21
CA GLY A 261 9.46 27.55 12.12
C GLY A 261 10.36 27.24 10.92
N VAL A 262 11.36 26.36 11.07
CA VAL A 262 12.28 25.93 10.01
C VAL A 262 11.82 24.61 9.39
N VAL A 263 11.40 23.66 10.23
CA VAL A 263 10.79 22.39 9.80
C VAL A 263 9.32 22.43 10.15
N ARG A 264 8.47 22.29 9.13
CA ARG A 264 7.00 22.35 9.28
C ARG A 264 6.36 21.04 8.83
N ILE A 265 5.39 20.56 9.60
CA ILE A 265 4.57 19.40 9.24
C ILE A 265 3.18 19.90 8.84
N HIS A 266 2.88 19.73 7.56
CA HIS A 266 1.60 20.06 6.96
C HIS A 266 0.67 18.84 6.94
N PRO A 267 -0.66 19.03 6.92
CA PRO A 267 -1.59 17.95 6.70
C PRO A 267 -1.37 17.30 5.32
N PHE A 268 -1.95 16.13 5.12
CA PHE A 268 -1.97 15.50 3.81
C PHE A 268 -2.66 16.43 2.80
N SER A 269 -2.06 16.55 1.61
CA SER A 269 -2.63 17.28 0.47
C SER A 269 -2.73 16.35 -0.74
N THR A 270 -3.83 16.46 -1.46
CA THR A 270 -4.01 15.81 -2.79
C THR A 270 -3.41 16.61 -3.91
N ASP A 271 -3.15 17.89 -3.67
CA ASP A 271 -2.55 18.85 -4.61
C ASP A 271 -1.17 19.26 -4.10
N LEU A 272 -0.19 18.40 -4.33
CA LEU A 272 1.21 18.65 -4.01
C LEU A 272 1.99 19.21 -5.21
N GLU A 273 1.36 19.28 -6.38
CA GLU A 273 2.05 19.69 -7.61
C GLU A 273 2.64 21.09 -7.48
N GLN A 274 1.82 22.05 -7.03
CA GLN A 274 2.30 23.42 -6.84
C GLN A 274 3.38 23.49 -5.75
N GLU A 275 3.25 22.73 -4.68
CA GLU A 275 4.24 22.66 -3.61
C GLU A 275 5.58 22.11 -4.10
N PHE A 276 5.57 21.13 -5.01
CA PHE A 276 6.79 20.64 -5.66
C PHE A 276 7.40 21.69 -6.58
N LEU A 277 6.58 22.41 -7.36
CA LEU A 277 7.04 23.48 -8.25
C LEU A 277 7.66 24.64 -7.46
N ASP A 278 7.13 24.96 -6.31
CA ASP A 278 7.60 26.03 -5.41
C ASP A 278 8.79 25.59 -4.52
N SER A 279 9.30 24.37 -4.71
CA SER A 279 10.41 23.83 -3.93
C SER A 279 11.62 23.52 -4.82
N SER A 280 12.83 23.63 -4.27
CA SER A 280 14.05 23.33 -5.01
C SER A 280 14.49 21.88 -4.90
N MET A 281 14.10 21.18 -3.83
CA MET A 281 14.50 19.80 -3.57
C MET A 281 13.35 18.98 -3.01
N PHE A 282 13.24 17.73 -3.46
CA PHE A 282 12.44 16.69 -2.81
C PHE A 282 13.34 15.77 -2.01
N LEU A 283 12.98 15.50 -0.75
CA LEU A 283 13.75 14.63 0.14
C LEU A 283 12.96 13.35 0.47
N LEU A 284 13.65 12.23 0.47
CA LEU A 284 13.12 10.92 0.87
C LEU A 284 14.06 10.26 1.85
N SER A 285 13.55 9.85 3.02
CA SER A 285 14.34 9.22 4.10
C SER A 285 13.89 7.81 4.43
N SER A 286 13.01 7.24 3.64
CA SER A 286 12.42 5.92 3.88
C SER A 286 13.47 4.84 4.09
N LEU A 287 13.22 3.92 5.00
CA LEU A 287 14.09 2.77 5.25
C LEU A 287 14.00 1.75 4.10
N TYR A 288 12.83 1.66 3.50
CA TYR A 288 12.55 0.85 2.32
C TYR A 288 11.32 1.42 1.59
N GLU A 289 11.27 1.19 0.29
CA GLU A 289 10.17 1.56 -0.61
C GLU A 289 9.81 0.36 -1.49
N GLY A 290 8.58 0.34 -1.99
CA GLY A 290 8.15 -0.68 -2.94
C GLY A 290 8.53 -0.36 -4.38
N PHE A 291 8.91 0.91 -4.63
CA PHE A 291 9.23 1.44 -5.95
C PHE A 291 10.47 2.31 -5.87
#